data_14db8ce5ad3e47d537477407887ab38f
#
_entry.id   14db8ce5ad3e47d537477407887ab38f
#
_cell.length_a   1.000
_cell.length_b   1.000
_cell.length_c   1.000
_cell.angle_alpha   90.00
_cell.angle_beta   90.00
_cell.angle_gamma   90.00
#
_symmetry.space_group_name_H-M   'P 1'
#
loop_
_entity.id
_entity.type
_entity.pdbx_description
1 polymer ?
#
loop_
_entity_poly.entity_id
_entity_poly.type
_entity_poly.pdbx_seq_one_letter_code
_entity_poly.pdbx_strand_id
1 'polypeptide(L)'
;MFKRTLIFTLLTITSTTVLAQGNLCNALPSHAALQAALAESVYPSGGPSNGGLDLNMWGTIVAKDGTVCAVAKTGSGLNDQWLGSRVISAQKANTANAFSLDGSLALSTANLYSAVQPGGSLFGLQESNPVDTGVAYGGNSANFGKQSDPMTGKKIGGVNVFGGGLALYDAAGNLLGALGVSGDTSCADHNVAWRTRDALALDFVPAGLTVGDNIIFDIVDGVSAGGFGHPFCLNPELEEATNDQILVDHPLSAIAP
;
A
#
# COMPACT_ATOMS: atom_id res chain seq x y z
N MET A 1 16.09 57.27 54.23
CA MET A 1 15.14 57.34 53.10
C MET A 1 15.66 56.39 52.02
N PHE A 2 15.23 55.14 52.01
CA PHE A 2 15.62 54.14 50.99
C PHE A 2 14.54 54.10 49.91
N LYS A 3 14.89 54.49 48.68
CA LYS A 3 14.03 54.34 47.50
C LYS A 3 14.14 52.90 46.99
N ARG A 4 13.04 52.11 47.05
CA ARG A 4 12.91 50.80 46.40
C ARG A 4 12.49 51.02 44.94
N THR A 5 13.37 50.63 44.02
CA THR A 5 13.06 50.58 42.60
C THR A 5 12.41 49.22 42.30
N LEU A 6 11.15 49.23 41.88
CA LEU A 6 10.46 48.04 41.36
C LEU A 6 10.87 47.81 39.90
N ILE A 7 11.52 46.67 39.63
CA ILE A 7 11.78 46.22 38.26
C ILE A 7 10.60 45.35 37.83
N PHE A 8 9.83 45.82 36.87
CA PHE A 8 8.80 44.99 36.19
C PHE A 8 9.45 44.19 35.07
N THR A 9 9.55 42.89 35.25
CA THR A 9 9.97 41.97 34.20
C THR A 9 8.76 41.64 33.33
N LEU A 10 8.78 42.11 32.08
CA LEU A 10 7.74 41.81 31.09
C LEU A 10 7.99 40.39 30.58
N LEU A 11 7.11 39.43 30.94
CA LEU A 11 7.13 38.09 30.45
C LEU A 11 6.47 38.09 29.05
N THR A 12 7.24 37.99 27.97
CA THR A 12 6.73 37.80 26.61
C THR A 12 6.34 36.36 26.44
N ILE A 13 5.03 36.08 26.40
CA ILE A 13 4.47 34.79 26.03
C ILE A 13 4.55 34.69 24.51
N THR A 14 5.53 33.96 24.00
CA THR A 14 5.55 33.51 22.59
C THR A 14 4.55 32.40 22.41
N SER A 15 3.39 32.70 21.85
CA SER A 15 2.43 31.71 21.39
C SER A 15 3.03 30.95 20.18
N THR A 16 3.51 29.74 20.39
CA THR A 16 3.79 28.79 19.32
C THR A 16 2.45 28.37 18.71
N THR A 17 2.14 28.87 17.52
CA THR A 17 1.06 28.33 16.69
C THR A 17 1.45 26.90 16.33
N VAL A 18 0.85 25.91 16.99
CA VAL A 18 0.82 24.52 16.53
C VAL A 18 -0.02 24.55 15.26
N LEU A 19 0.64 24.52 14.09
CA LEU A 19 -0.04 24.27 12.83
C LEU A 19 -0.70 22.88 12.98
N ALA A 20 -2.03 22.84 12.97
CA ALA A 20 -2.75 21.60 12.89
C ALA A 20 -2.24 20.86 11.62
N GLN A 21 -1.62 19.69 11.80
CA GLN A 21 -1.26 18.84 10.68
C GLN A 21 -2.56 18.52 9.93
N GLY A 22 -2.69 19.00 8.69
CA GLY A 22 -3.81 18.68 7.84
C GLY A 22 -3.96 17.16 7.74
N ASN A 23 -5.20 16.68 7.61
CA ASN A 23 -5.44 15.26 7.43
C ASN A 23 -4.76 14.79 6.12
N LEU A 24 -3.72 13.96 6.23
CA LEU A 24 -2.93 13.47 5.10
C LEU A 24 -3.78 12.69 4.08
N CYS A 25 -4.91 12.14 4.50
CA CYS A 25 -5.86 11.49 3.61
C CYS A 25 -6.50 12.43 2.57
N ASN A 26 -6.46 13.76 2.78
CA ASN A 26 -7.03 14.70 1.81
C ASN A 26 -6.26 14.76 0.48
N ALA A 27 -5.00 14.33 0.47
CA ALA A 27 -4.17 14.23 -0.74
C ALA A 27 -4.32 12.89 -1.46
N LEU A 28 -5.09 11.96 -0.90
CA LEU A 28 -5.23 10.60 -1.40
C LEU A 28 -6.64 10.36 -1.99
N PRO A 29 -6.79 9.34 -2.85
CA PRO A 29 -8.08 9.00 -3.44
C PRO A 29 -9.15 8.71 -2.40
N SER A 30 -10.37 9.15 -2.71
CA SER A 30 -11.54 8.85 -1.89
C SER A 30 -11.90 7.36 -1.94
N HIS A 31 -12.74 6.90 -0.99
CA HIS A 31 -13.30 5.55 -1.03
C HIS A 31 -13.96 5.22 -2.38
N ALA A 32 -14.75 6.15 -2.93
CA ALA A 32 -15.43 5.94 -4.21
C ALA A 32 -14.44 5.80 -5.39
N ALA A 33 -13.38 6.60 -5.41
CA ALA A 33 -12.32 6.51 -6.42
C ALA A 33 -11.57 5.17 -6.32
N LEU A 34 -11.18 4.77 -5.10
CA LEU A 34 -10.55 3.46 -4.87
C LEU A 34 -11.46 2.31 -5.31
N GLN A 35 -12.74 2.34 -4.95
CA GLN A 35 -13.69 1.28 -5.29
C GLN A 35 -13.90 1.15 -6.81
N ALA A 36 -13.98 2.26 -7.53
CA ALA A 36 -14.12 2.26 -8.97
C ALA A 36 -12.86 1.71 -9.67
N ALA A 37 -11.68 2.23 -9.30
CA ALA A 37 -10.41 1.76 -9.84
C ALA A 37 -10.16 0.26 -9.55
N LEU A 38 -10.44 -0.19 -8.33
CA LEU A 38 -10.32 -1.59 -7.95
C LEU A 38 -11.27 -2.49 -8.76
N ALA A 39 -12.52 -2.11 -8.92
CA ALA A 39 -13.50 -2.88 -9.67
C ALA A 39 -13.11 -3.05 -11.14
N GLU A 40 -12.59 -2.00 -11.78
CA GLU A 40 -12.09 -2.03 -13.15
C GLU A 40 -10.83 -2.89 -13.26
N SER A 41 -9.94 -2.84 -12.26
CA SER A 41 -8.68 -3.59 -12.24
C SER A 41 -8.87 -5.09 -12.03
N VAL A 42 -9.90 -5.50 -11.28
CA VAL A 42 -10.23 -6.92 -11.04
C VAL A 42 -10.85 -7.57 -12.27
N TYR A 43 -11.72 -6.83 -12.96
CA TYR A 43 -12.42 -7.32 -14.15
C TYR A 43 -12.20 -6.37 -15.34
N PRO A 44 -10.96 -6.27 -15.85
CA PRO A 44 -10.67 -5.37 -16.95
C PRO A 44 -11.46 -5.79 -18.20
N SER A 45 -12.23 -4.87 -18.77
CA SER A 45 -13.01 -5.15 -19.97
C SER A 45 -12.10 -5.43 -21.17
N GLY A 46 -12.15 -6.66 -21.69
CA GLY A 46 -11.37 -7.10 -22.86
C GLY A 46 -9.88 -7.32 -22.61
N GLY A 47 -9.46 -7.28 -21.35
CA GLY A 47 -8.08 -7.53 -20.95
C GLY A 47 -7.80 -9.00 -20.58
N PRO A 48 -6.50 -9.39 -20.50
CA PRO A 48 -6.12 -10.65 -19.93
C PRO A 48 -6.52 -10.74 -18.46
N SER A 49 -6.69 -11.98 -17.94
CA SER A 49 -6.84 -12.19 -16.51
C SER A 49 -5.63 -11.61 -15.75
N ASN A 50 -5.75 -11.42 -14.44
CA ASN A 50 -4.63 -10.97 -13.60
C ASN A 50 -3.65 -12.11 -13.25
N GLY A 51 -3.75 -13.28 -13.91
CA GLY A 51 -2.88 -14.43 -13.69
C GLY A 51 -3.21 -15.25 -12.44
N GLY A 52 -4.38 -15.05 -11.83
CA GLY A 52 -4.81 -15.73 -10.61
C GLY A 52 -6.07 -16.56 -10.78
N LEU A 53 -6.91 -16.53 -9.74
CA LEU A 53 -8.16 -17.29 -9.63
C LEU A 53 -9.41 -16.47 -10.00
N ASP A 54 -9.23 -15.24 -10.45
CA ASP A 54 -10.29 -14.27 -10.83
C ASP A 54 -11.27 -13.98 -9.68
N LEU A 55 -10.74 -13.83 -8.47
CA LEU A 55 -11.54 -13.59 -7.26
C LEU A 55 -11.81 -12.09 -7.04
N ASN A 56 -12.86 -11.83 -6.25
CA ASN A 56 -13.11 -10.48 -5.73
C ASN A 56 -12.02 -10.05 -4.73
N MET A 57 -11.77 -8.74 -4.68
CA MET A 57 -10.64 -8.16 -3.96
C MET A 57 -11.05 -7.19 -2.86
N TRP A 58 -10.14 -7.00 -1.91
CA TRP A 58 -10.08 -5.87 -0.98
C TRP A 58 -8.97 -4.93 -1.42
N GLY A 59 -9.25 -3.62 -1.35
CA GLY A 59 -8.28 -2.56 -1.55
C GLY A 59 -8.24 -1.62 -0.35
N THR A 60 -7.05 -1.26 0.10
CA THR A 60 -6.85 -0.31 1.20
C THR A 60 -5.82 0.75 0.81
N ILE A 61 -6.12 2.02 1.10
CA ILE A 61 -5.15 3.12 0.98
C ILE A 61 -4.76 3.59 2.38
N VAL A 62 -3.45 3.71 2.62
CA VAL A 62 -2.90 4.36 3.80
C VAL A 62 -2.15 5.64 3.42
N ALA A 63 -2.20 6.65 4.28
CA ALA A 63 -1.35 7.83 4.15
C ALA A 63 0.08 7.54 4.62
N LYS A 64 1.03 8.42 4.29
CA LYS A 64 2.45 8.25 4.65
C LYS A 64 2.74 8.18 6.15
N ASP A 65 1.81 8.56 7.01
CA ASP A 65 1.90 8.37 8.47
C ASP A 65 1.29 7.04 8.96
N GLY A 66 0.84 6.17 8.03
CA GLY A 66 0.21 4.88 8.30
C GLY A 66 -1.29 4.95 8.61
N THR A 67 -1.92 6.13 8.51
CA THR A 67 -3.36 6.27 8.72
C THR A 67 -4.13 5.65 7.56
N VAL A 68 -5.06 4.74 7.84
CA VAL A 68 -5.98 4.16 6.83
C VAL A 68 -6.95 5.24 6.35
N CYS A 69 -6.90 5.54 5.05
CA CYS A 69 -7.72 6.58 4.42
C CYS A 69 -8.98 6.02 3.77
N ALA A 70 -8.88 4.85 3.16
CA ALA A 70 -10.01 4.19 2.52
C ALA A 70 -9.83 2.67 2.56
N VAL A 71 -10.95 1.95 2.69
CA VAL A 71 -11.04 0.49 2.54
C VAL A 71 -12.21 0.19 1.63
N ALA A 72 -11.96 -0.43 0.48
CA ALA A 72 -12.97 -0.81 -0.50
C ALA A 72 -12.93 -2.31 -0.78
N LYS A 73 -13.96 -2.83 -1.45
CA LYS A 73 -14.00 -4.21 -1.92
C LYS A 73 -14.79 -4.33 -3.20
N THR A 74 -14.48 -5.30 -4.02
CA THR A 74 -15.37 -5.81 -5.06
C THR A 74 -16.30 -6.89 -4.49
N GLY A 75 -17.34 -7.26 -5.22
CA GLY A 75 -18.38 -8.13 -4.68
C GLY A 75 -19.36 -7.41 -3.75
N SER A 76 -20.51 -8.01 -3.51
CA SER A 76 -21.62 -7.40 -2.75
C SER A 76 -21.62 -7.81 -1.28
N GLY A 77 -21.40 -9.08 -0.98
CA GLY A 77 -21.40 -9.66 0.36
C GLY A 77 -20.02 -9.74 1.01
N LEU A 78 -19.99 -10.21 2.25
CA LEU A 78 -18.74 -10.46 2.97
C LEU A 78 -18.06 -11.76 2.52
N ASN A 79 -18.82 -12.70 1.96
CA ASN A 79 -18.33 -14.01 1.52
C ASN A 79 -18.08 -14.08 -0.01
N ASP A 80 -18.20 -12.95 -0.72
CA ASP A 80 -17.88 -12.88 -2.15
C ASP A 80 -16.36 -12.76 -2.39
N GLN A 81 -15.60 -12.50 -1.36
CA GLN A 81 -14.14 -12.43 -1.31
C GLN A 81 -13.63 -13.02 0.01
N TRP A 82 -12.36 -13.36 0.07
CA TRP A 82 -11.76 -13.82 1.33
C TRP A 82 -11.77 -12.71 2.38
N LEU A 83 -12.53 -12.89 3.45
CA LEU A 83 -12.70 -11.89 4.50
C LEU A 83 -11.39 -11.52 5.19
N GLY A 84 -10.46 -12.46 5.36
CA GLY A 84 -9.13 -12.21 5.92
C GLY A 84 -8.31 -11.20 5.11
N SER A 85 -8.56 -11.13 3.80
CA SER A 85 -7.87 -10.22 2.89
C SER A 85 -8.16 -8.74 3.16
N ARG A 86 -9.24 -8.40 3.89
CA ARG A 86 -9.48 -7.03 4.34
C ARG A 86 -8.30 -6.51 5.20
N VAL A 87 -7.88 -7.28 6.18
CA VAL A 87 -6.76 -6.90 7.06
C VAL A 87 -5.44 -7.01 6.32
N ILE A 88 -5.28 -8.05 5.49
CA ILE A 88 -4.06 -8.26 4.69
C ILE A 88 -3.85 -7.08 3.72
N SER A 89 -4.88 -6.58 3.05
CA SER A 89 -4.76 -5.42 2.16
C SER A 89 -4.24 -4.18 2.90
N ALA A 90 -4.72 -3.94 4.12
CA ALA A 90 -4.25 -2.83 4.94
C ALA A 90 -2.80 -3.02 5.43
N GLN A 91 -2.39 -4.24 5.77
CA GLN A 91 -1.00 -4.55 6.11
C GLN A 91 -0.07 -4.39 4.90
N LYS A 92 -0.49 -4.82 3.70
CA LYS A 92 0.27 -4.62 2.46
C LYS A 92 0.47 -3.13 2.17
N ALA A 93 -0.59 -2.32 2.29
CA ALA A 93 -0.50 -0.87 2.14
C ALA A 93 0.48 -0.27 3.16
N ASN A 94 0.34 -0.62 4.45
CA ASN A 94 1.24 -0.15 5.50
C ASN A 94 2.70 -0.53 5.23
N THR A 95 2.95 -1.74 4.74
CA THR A 95 4.30 -2.23 4.44
C THR A 95 4.92 -1.49 3.25
N ALA A 96 4.22 -1.38 2.13
CA ALA A 96 4.72 -0.65 0.96
C ALA A 96 5.01 0.82 1.29
N ASN A 97 4.15 1.46 2.11
CA ASN A 97 4.39 2.81 2.62
C ASN A 97 5.65 2.90 3.49
N ALA A 98 5.86 1.93 4.38
CA ALA A 98 6.96 1.95 5.35
C ALA A 98 8.34 1.68 4.72
N PHE A 99 8.38 0.97 3.59
CA PHE A 99 9.61 0.58 2.89
C PHE A 99 9.85 1.35 1.60
N SER A 100 9.05 2.37 1.30
CA SER A 100 9.26 3.26 0.15
C SER A 100 9.65 4.66 0.60
N LEU A 101 10.47 5.34 -0.20
CA LEU A 101 11.09 6.61 0.14
C LEU A 101 10.57 7.73 -0.76
N ASP A 102 10.49 8.91 -0.20
CA ASP A 102 10.10 10.15 -0.90
C ASP A 102 11.15 10.52 -1.96
N GLY A 103 10.75 10.69 -3.21
CA GLY A 103 11.64 11.04 -4.31
C GLY A 103 12.76 10.03 -4.62
N SER A 104 12.65 8.79 -4.13
CA SER A 104 13.71 7.79 -4.20
C SER A 104 13.16 6.37 -4.39
N LEU A 105 13.78 5.37 -3.74
CA LEU A 105 13.48 3.95 -3.89
C LEU A 105 12.08 3.59 -3.43
N ALA A 106 11.29 2.96 -4.30
CA ALA A 106 10.06 2.27 -3.98
C ALA A 106 10.30 0.76 -3.87
N LEU A 107 9.67 0.13 -2.86
CA LEU A 107 9.62 -1.31 -2.70
C LEU A 107 8.17 -1.76 -2.58
N SER A 108 7.76 -2.65 -3.49
CA SER A 108 6.50 -3.36 -3.30
C SER A 108 6.62 -4.42 -2.21
N THR A 109 5.49 -4.90 -1.72
CA THR A 109 5.47 -6.03 -0.80
C THR A 109 5.97 -7.33 -1.46
N ALA A 110 5.86 -7.45 -2.79
CA ALA A 110 6.46 -8.56 -3.54
C ALA A 110 7.99 -8.55 -3.46
N ASN A 111 8.62 -7.39 -3.53
CA ASN A 111 10.08 -7.26 -3.44
C ASN A 111 10.64 -7.65 -2.05
N LEU A 112 9.81 -7.68 -1.02
CA LEU A 112 10.24 -8.05 0.33
C LEU A 112 10.16 -9.56 0.61
N TYR A 113 9.54 -10.36 -0.29
CA TYR A 113 9.29 -11.78 -0.03
C TYR A 113 10.59 -12.55 0.30
N SER A 114 11.57 -12.54 -0.59
CA SER A 114 12.83 -13.29 -0.38
C SER A 114 13.63 -12.77 0.81
N ALA A 115 13.62 -11.47 1.06
CA ALA A 115 14.40 -10.86 2.13
C ALA A 115 13.97 -11.31 3.53
N VAL A 116 12.72 -11.74 3.72
CA VAL A 116 12.17 -12.18 5.01
C VAL A 116 12.19 -13.70 5.20
N GLN A 117 12.62 -14.48 4.19
CA GLN A 117 12.71 -15.92 4.32
C GLN A 117 13.84 -16.31 5.28
N PRO A 118 13.84 -17.56 5.81
CA PRO A 118 14.93 -18.03 6.65
C PRO A 118 16.30 -17.85 5.97
N GLY A 119 17.23 -17.15 6.65
CA GLY A 119 18.53 -16.75 6.10
C GLY A 119 18.53 -15.42 5.35
N GLY A 120 17.39 -14.81 5.09
CA GLY A 120 17.26 -13.48 4.49
C GLY A 120 17.62 -12.34 5.46
N SER A 121 17.98 -11.18 4.91
CA SER A 121 18.46 -10.01 5.67
C SER A 121 17.39 -9.38 6.58
N LEU A 122 16.11 -9.60 6.29
CA LEU A 122 14.95 -9.09 7.04
C LEU A 122 14.14 -10.21 7.70
N PHE A 123 14.73 -11.39 7.90
CA PHE A 123 14.06 -12.49 8.60
C PHE A 123 13.52 -12.04 9.97
N GLY A 124 12.26 -12.35 10.26
CA GLY A 124 11.58 -11.93 11.50
C GLY A 124 10.88 -10.56 11.41
N LEU A 125 10.91 -9.89 10.26
CA LEU A 125 10.25 -8.58 10.06
C LEU A 125 8.76 -8.62 10.37
N GLN A 126 8.04 -9.64 9.94
CA GLN A 126 6.60 -9.78 10.13
C GLN A 126 6.25 -10.01 11.59
N GLU A 127 7.02 -10.83 12.30
CA GLU A 127 6.83 -11.18 13.70
C GLU A 127 7.15 -10.01 14.64
N SER A 128 8.10 -9.17 14.27
CA SER A 128 8.51 -7.99 15.07
C SER A 128 7.61 -6.77 14.87
N ASN A 129 6.70 -6.82 13.90
CA ASN A 129 5.78 -5.73 13.56
C ASN A 129 4.32 -6.21 13.56
N PRO A 130 3.73 -6.46 14.73
CA PRO A 130 2.37 -6.97 14.83
C PRO A 130 1.34 -5.91 14.41
N VAL A 131 0.23 -6.40 13.88
CA VAL A 131 -0.94 -5.58 13.60
C VAL A 131 -1.62 -5.14 14.91
N ASP A 132 -2.21 -3.95 14.94
CA ASP A 132 -3.14 -3.57 16.01
C ASP A 132 -4.45 -4.35 15.84
N THR A 133 -4.64 -5.38 16.65
CA THR A 133 -5.81 -6.27 16.56
C THR A 133 -7.11 -5.57 16.87
N GLY A 134 -7.11 -4.54 17.72
CA GLY A 134 -8.30 -3.73 18.04
C GLY A 134 -8.77 -2.92 16.83
N VAL A 135 -7.83 -2.42 16.02
CA VAL A 135 -8.12 -1.71 14.76
C VAL A 135 -8.50 -2.71 13.66
N ALA A 136 -7.71 -3.75 13.48
CA ALA A 136 -7.86 -4.73 12.40
C ALA A 136 -9.21 -5.45 12.42
N TYR A 137 -9.61 -5.93 13.58
CA TYR A 137 -10.79 -6.79 13.75
C TYR A 137 -11.94 -6.11 14.50
N GLY A 138 -11.78 -4.85 14.89
CA GLY A 138 -12.80 -4.08 15.59
C GLY A 138 -13.93 -3.57 14.69
N GLY A 139 -14.99 -3.13 15.33
CA GLY A 139 -16.12 -2.46 14.71
C GLY A 139 -17.18 -3.39 14.12
N ASN A 140 -18.16 -2.78 13.41
CA ASN A 140 -19.29 -3.50 12.85
C ASN A 140 -18.96 -4.00 11.44
N SER A 141 -19.02 -5.32 11.23
CA SER A 141 -18.77 -5.97 9.95
C SER A 141 -19.72 -5.53 8.82
N ALA A 142 -20.90 -5.01 9.13
CA ALA A 142 -21.80 -4.43 8.14
C ALA A 142 -21.21 -3.21 7.40
N ASN A 143 -20.17 -2.61 7.96
CA ASN A 143 -19.45 -1.47 7.38
C ASN A 143 -18.13 -1.84 6.68
N PHE A 144 -17.72 -3.11 6.72
CA PHE A 144 -16.47 -3.55 6.12
C PHE A 144 -16.45 -3.30 4.60
N GLY A 145 -15.41 -2.63 4.12
CA GLY A 145 -15.24 -2.23 2.71
C GLY A 145 -16.15 -1.08 2.26
N LYS A 146 -16.85 -0.41 3.17
CA LYS A 146 -17.62 0.82 2.90
C LYS A 146 -16.84 2.06 3.30
N GLN A 147 -17.33 3.23 2.90
CA GLN A 147 -16.76 4.52 3.31
C GLN A 147 -16.63 4.65 4.84
N SER A 148 -17.51 3.98 5.59
CA SER A 148 -17.50 3.93 7.06
C SER A 148 -16.78 2.71 7.63
N ASP A 149 -15.83 2.13 6.90
CA ASP A 149 -15.05 0.99 7.38
C ASP A 149 -14.37 1.33 8.71
N PRO A 150 -14.48 0.46 9.74
CA PRO A 150 -13.95 0.74 11.09
C PRO A 150 -12.44 0.96 11.17
N MET A 151 -11.64 0.56 10.18
CA MET A 151 -10.20 0.86 10.11
C MET A 151 -9.93 2.30 9.67
N THR A 152 -10.85 2.95 8.94
CA THR A 152 -10.65 4.32 8.42
C THR A 152 -10.39 5.31 9.54
N GLY A 153 -9.38 6.16 9.36
CA GLY A 153 -8.93 7.16 10.33
C GLY A 153 -8.03 6.61 11.45
N LYS A 154 -7.67 5.30 11.40
CA LYS A 154 -6.82 4.65 12.40
C LYS A 154 -5.54 4.13 11.76
N LYS A 155 -4.54 3.80 12.59
CA LYS A 155 -3.28 3.18 12.16
C LYS A 155 -3.32 1.71 12.49
N ILE A 156 -3.24 0.87 11.48
CA ILE A 156 -3.34 -0.59 11.64
C ILE A 156 -2.00 -1.23 12.01
N GLY A 157 -0.88 -0.65 11.55
CA GLY A 157 0.42 -1.27 11.69
C GLY A 157 0.53 -2.60 10.93
N GLY A 158 1.39 -3.48 11.41
CA GLY A 158 1.61 -4.79 10.81
C GLY A 158 2.48 -4.75 9.55
N VAL A 159 2.99 -5.91 9.16
CA VAL A 159 3.80 -6.13 7.95
C VAL A 159 3.28 -7.34 7.21
N ASN A 160 3.13 -7.22 5.90
CA ASN A 160 2.84 -8.32 4.99
C ASN A 160 3.76 -8.23 3.77
N VAL A 161 4.39 -9.33 3.36
CA VAL A 161 5.55 -9.34 2.46
C VAL A 161 5.36 -10.22 1.22
N PHE A 162 4.16 -10.34 0.74
CA PHE A 162 3.87 -10.92 -0.57
C PHE A 162 3.05 -9.95 -1.43
N GLY A 163 3.02 -10.15 -2.74
CA GLY A 163 2.52 -9.20 -3.73
C GLY A 163 1.19 -8.53 -3.40
N GLY A 164 1.00 -7.31 -3.89
CA GLY A 164 -0.23 -6.52 -3.76
C GLY A 164 -0.12 -5.21 -2.98
N GLY A 165 1.03 -4.88 -2.39
CA GLY A 165 1.29 -3.58 -1.77
C GLY A 165 2.19 -2.72 -2.64
N LEU A 166 1.76 -1.51 -2.99
CA LEU A 166 2.47 -0.57 -3.86
C LEU A 166 2.41 0.85 -3.29
N ALA A 167 3.54 1.55 -3.31
CA ALA A 167 3.59 2.95 -2.92
C ALA A 167 2.87 3.86 -3.93
N LEU A 168 2.28 4.94 -3.45
CA LEU A 168 1.54 5.93 -4.24
C LEU A 168 2.36 7.22 -4.31
N TYR A 169 2.70 7.63 -5.52
CA TYR A 169 3.48 8.83 -5.79
C TYR A 169 2.72 9.82 -6.66
N ASP A 170 2.85 11.10 -6.35
CA ASP A 170 2.33 12.18 -7.19
C ASP A 170 3.22 12.46 -8.40
N ALA A 171 2.78 13.35 -9.30
CA ALA A 171 3.49 13.71 -10.53
C ALA A 171 4.90 14.33 -10.31
N ALA A 172 5.21 14.75 -9.10
CA ALA A 172 6.54 15.24 -8.72
C ALA A 172 7.42 14.13 -8.09
N GLY A 173 6.92 12.90 -7.98
CA GLY A 173 7.62 11.79 -7.34
C GLY A 173 7.59 11.83 -5.81
N ASN A 174 6.72 12.64 -5.21
CA ASN A 174 6.56 12.65 -3.75
C ASN A 174 5.71 11.48 -3.28
N LEU A 175 6.15 10.80 -2.25
CA LEU A 175 5.38 9.73 -1.60
C LEU A 175 4.16 10.32 -0.88
N LEU A 176 2.97 9.89 -1.23
CA LEU A 176 1.72 10.28 -0.58
C LEU A 176 1.23 9.25 0.44
N GLY A 177 1.57 7.99 0.21
CA GLY A 177 1.11 6.85 0.99
C GLY A 177 1.25 5.56 0.18
N ALA A 178 0.37 4.59 0.40
CA ALA A 178 0.40 3.34 -0.35
C ALA A 178 -0.99 2.70 -0.51
N LEU A 179 -1.09 1.87 -1.54
CA LEU A 179 -2.20 0.98 -1.84
C LEU A 179 -1.82 -0.47 -1.45
N GLY A 180 -2.77 -1.19 -0.88
CA GLY A 180 -2.68 -2.64 -0.71
C GLY A 180 -3.90 -3.32 -1.27
N VAL A 181 -3.69 -4.36 -2.07
CA VAL A 181 -4.75 -5.21 -2.66
C VAL A 181 -4.56 -6.64 -2.17
N SER A 182 -5.64 -7.30 -1.85
CA SER A 182 -5.63 -8.71 -1.42
C SER A 182 -6.98 -9.37 -1.68
N GLY A 183 -6.96 -10.63 -2.11
CA GLY A 183 -8.18 -11.40 -2.36
C GLY A 183 -7.98 -12.60 -3.25
N ASP A 184 -6.83 -12.71 -3.91
CA ASP A 184 -6.45 -13.81 -4.81
C ASP A 184 -5.04 -14.30 -4.46
N THR A 185 -4.34 -14.95 -5.38
CA THR A 185 -2.92 -15.23 -5.26
C THR A 185 -2.14 -13.92 -5.12
N SER A 186 -1.00 -13.95 -4.47
CA SER A 186 -0.19 -12.73 -4.28
C SER A 186 0.33 -12.13 -5.61
N CYS A 187 0.51 -12.97 -6.64
CA CYS A 187 0.86 -12.50 -7.98
C CYS A 187 -0.30 -11.72 -8.62
N ALA A 188 -1.53 -12.27 -8.56
CA ALA A 188 -2.72 -11.58 -9.03
C ALA A 188 -3.04 -10.32 -8.20
N ASP A 189 -2.90 -10.39 -6.88
CA ASP A 189 -3.02 -9.23 -5.99
C ASP A 189 -2.08 -8.09 -6.43
N HIS A 190 -0.83 -8.41 -6.83
CA HIS A 190 0.15 -7.44 -7.31
C HIS A 190 -0.30 -6.81 -8.64
N ASN A 191 -0.75 -7.62 -9.59
CA ASN A 191 -1.21 -7.16 -10.89
C ASN A 191 -2.46 -6.25 -10.78
N VAL A 192 -3.41 -6.62 -9.91
CA VAL A 192 -4.59 -5.78 -9.61
C VAL A 192 -4.16 -4.48 -8.93
N ALA A 193 -3.20 -4.52 -8.00
CA ALA A 193 -2.68 -3.32 -7.35
C ALA A 193 -1.99 -2.39 -8.36
N TRP A 194 -1.23 -2.93 -9.30
CA TRP A 194 -0.57 -2.16 -10.36
C TRP A 194 -1.58 -1.41 -11.23
N ARG A 195 -2.59 -2.11 -11.77
CA ARG A 195 -3.67 -1.50 -12.55
C ARG A 195 -4.46 -0.46 -11.75
N THR A 196 -4.74 -0.76 -10.47
CA THR A 196 -5.47 0.17 -9.60
C THR A 196 -4.66 1.44 -9.34
N ARG A 197 -3.35 1.35 -9.13
CA ARG A 197 -2.45 2.49 -8.95
C ARG A 197 -2.40 3.38 -10.19
N ASP A 198 -2.28 2.76 -11.37
CA ASP A 198 -2.34 3.46 -12.67
C ASP A 198 -3.68 4.17 -12.86
N ALA A 199 -4.82 3.48 -12.67
CA ALA A 199 -6.16 4.07 -12.76
C ALA A 199 -6.38 5.24 -11.78
N LEU A 200 -5.66 5.28 -10.68
CA LEU A 200 -5.66 6.38 -9.71
C LEU A 200 -4.68 7.51 -10.08
N ALA A 201 -3.88 7.37 -11.14
CA ALA A 201 -2.84 8.30 -11.57
C ALA A 201 -1.85 8.65 -10.46
N LEU A 202 -1.40 7.64 -9.69
CA LEU A 202 -0.46 7.77 -8.57
C LEU A 202 0.74 6.81 -8.73
N ASP A 203 1.14 6.56 -9.96
CA ASP A 203 2.17 5.62 -10.40
C ASP A 203 3.48 6.30 -10.84
N PHE A 204 3.73 7.55 -10.43
CA PHE A 204 4.96 8.29 -10.72
C PHE A 204 6.12 7.82 -9.84
N VAL A 205 6.49 6.55 -9.98
CA VAL A 205 7.50 5.86 -9.16
C VAL A 205 8.89 6.36 -9.51
N PRO A 206 9.66 6.98 -8.58
CA PRO A 206 10.92 7.62 -8.91
C PRO A 206 12.04 6.63 -9.20
N ALA A 207 12.11 5.53 -8.48
CA ALA A 207 13.07 4.45 -8.68
C ALA A 207 12.57 3.15 -8.03
N GLY A 208 13.12 2.01 -8.48
CA GLY A 208 12.82 0.69 -7.95
C GLY A 208 13.93 -0.30 -8.25
N LEU A 209 13.70 -1.57 -7.93
CA LEU A 209 14.68 -2.64 -8.14
C LEU A 209 14.62 -3.22 -9.56
N THR A 210 13.56 -2.92 -10.30
CA THR A 210 13.32 -3.36 -11.67
C THR A 210 12.61 -2.23 -12.43
N VAL A 211 11.58 -2.49 -13.23
CA VAL A 211 10.69 -1.44 -13.72
C VAL A 211 9.88 -0.93 -12.52
N GLY A 212 10.39 0.14 -11.89
CA GLY A 212 9.85 0.61 -10.62
C GLY A 212 9.92 -0.46 -9.53
N ASP A 213 8.80 -0.63 -8.83
CA ASP A 213 8.60 -1.58 -7.74
C ASP A 213 7.83 -2.85 -8.19
N ASN A 214 7.95 -3.24 -9.49
CA ASN A 214 7.26 -4.40 -10.01
C ASN A 214 7.73 -5.70 -9.35
N ILE A 215 6.93 -6.77 -9.48
CA ILE A 215 7.27 -8.11 -9.01
C ILE A 215 8.49 -8.67 -9.78
N ILE A 216 9.34 -9.41 -9.09
CA ILE A 216 10.55 -10.03 -9.66
C ILE A 216 10.43 -11.53 -9.52
N PHE A 217 10.50 -12.27 -10.62
CA PHE A 217 10.48 -13.73 -10.66
C PHE A 217 11.87 -14.30 -10.92
N ASP A 218 12.78 -14.19 -9.94
CA ASP A 218 14.18 -14.63 -10.06
C ASP A 218 14.56 -15.77 -9.09
N ILE A 219 13.57 -16.41 -8.48
CA ILE A 219 13.80 -17.49 -7.52
C ILE A 219 14.07 -18.80 -8.28
N VAL A 220 15.28 -19.33 -8.15
CA VAL A 220 15.69 -20.65 -8.65
C VAL A 220 16.14 -21.49 -7.46
N ASP A 221 15.63 -22.72 -7.35
CA ASP A 221 15.95 -23.64 -6.24
C ASP A 221 15.76 -23.03 -4.84
N GLY A 222 14.76 -22.16 -4.70
CA GLY A 222 14.43 -21.47 -3.45
C GLY A 222 15.30 -20.24 -3.13
N VAL A 223 16.18 -19.83 -4.03
CA VAL A 223 17.08 -18.68 -3.84
C VAL A 223 16.79 -17.62 -4.89
N SER A 224 16.55 -16.37 -4.45
CA SER A 224 16.47 -15.21 -5.33
C SER A 224 17.87 -14.70 -5.63
N ALA A 225 18.21 -14.51 -6.90
CA ALA A 225 19.49 -14.02 -7.34
C ALA A 225 19.78 -12.60 -6.84
N GLY A 226 18.75 -11.73 -6.85
CA GLY A 226 18.83 -10.36 -6.34
C GLY A 226 18.50 -10.21 -4.86
N GLY A 227 17.97 -11.24 -4.20
CA GLY A 227 17.50 -11.19 -2.82
C GLY A 227 16.14 -10.51 -2.61
N PHE A 228 15.47 -10.14 -3.69
CA PHE A 228 14.18 -9.41 -3.69
C PHE A 228 13.09 -10.08 -4.54
N GLY A 229 13.30 -11.35 -4.90
CA GLY A 229 12.39 -12.12 -5.73
C GLY A 229 11.15 -12.60 -5.00
N HIS A 230 10.11 -12.84 -5.77
CA HIS A 230 8.85 -13.43 -5.36
C HIS A 230 8.66 -14.77 -6.10
N PRO A 231 8.12 -15.82 -5.47
CA PRO A 231 7.85 -17.07 -6.17
C PRO A 231 6.69 -16.90 -7.16
N PHE A 232 6.65 -17.75 -8.16
CA PHE A 232 5.44 -17.96 -8.92
C PHE A 232 4.31 -18.51 -8.02
N CYS A 233 3.07 -18.13 -8.32
CA CYS A 233 1.92 -18.46 -7.48
C CYS A 233 1.18 -19.71 -7.96
N LEU A 234 0.92 -19.84 -9.27
CA LEU A 234 0.17 -20.92 -9.90
C LEU A 234 0.83 -21.44 -11.17
N ASN A 235 0.99 -20.58 -12.18
CA ASN A 235 1.47 -20.92 -13.51
C ASN A 235 2.55 -19.94 -13.93
N PRO A 236 3.82 -20.34 -13.93
CA PRO A 236 4.94 -19.45 -14.27
C PRO A 236 4.80 -18.76 -15.63
N GLU A 237 4.44 -19.51 -16.68
CA GLU A 237 4.33 -18.96 -18.04
C GLU A 237 3.22 -17.90 -18.15
N LEU A 238 2.07 -18.16 -17.49
CA LEU A 238 0.96 -17.21 -17.48
C LEU A 238 1.29 -15.97 -16.65
N GLU A 239 1.95 -16.14 -15.51
CA GLU A 239 2.29 -15.06 -14.60
C GLU A 239 3.37 -14.15 -15.18
N GLU A 240 4.39 -14.71 -15.85
CA GLU A 240 5.38 -13.91 -16.59
C GLU A 240 4.72 -13.16 -17.74
N ALA A 241 3.92 -13.83 -18.56
CA ALA A 241 3.23 -13.19 -19.68
C ALA A 241 2.28 -12.07 -19.22
N THR A 242 1.57 -12.27 -18.10
CA THR A 242 0.69 -11.26 -17.52
C THR A 242 1.50 -10.07 -16.99
N ASN A 243 2.61 -10.34 -16.32
CA ASN A 243 3.51 -9.31 -15.81
C ASN A 243 4.14 -8.47 -16.93
N ASP A 244 4.57 -9.11 -18.00
CA ASP A 244 5.13 -8.41 -19.17
C ASP A 244 4.06 -7.55 -19.88
N GLN A 245 2.85 -8.10 -20.04
CA GLN A 245 1.76 -7.39 -20.69
C GLN A 245 1.30 -6.18 -19.87
N ILE A 246 1.27 -6.29 -18.53
CA ILE A 246 0.84 -5.19 -17.67
C ILE A 246 1.79 -3.99 -17.74
N LEU A 247 3.09 -4.22 -17.95
CA LEU A 247 4.07 -3.15 -18.16
C LEU A 247 3.90 -2.43 -19.50
N VAL A 248 3.33 -3.11 -20.49
CA VAL A 248 3.01 -2.52 -21.81
C VAL A 248 1.72 -1.70 -21.73
N ASP A 249 0.69 -2.26 -21.10
CA ASP A 249 -0.65 -1.65 -21.04
C ASP A 249 -0.75 -0.54 -19.99
N HIS A 250 0.03 -0.65 -18.93
CA HIS A 250 0.04 0.24 -17.76
C HIS A 250 1.50 0.64 -17.41
N PRO A 251 2.21 1.32 -18.32
CA PRO A 251 3.58 1.78 -18.06
C PRO A 251 3.58 2.82 -16.95
N LEU A 252 4.65 2.86 -16.14
CA LEU A 252 4.79 3.90 -15.12
C LEU A 252 4.77 5.30 -15.75
N SER A 253 4.08 6.21 -15.11
CA SER A 253 4.00 7.61 -15.49
C SER A 253 5.36 8.31 -15.28
N ALA A 254 5.73 9.17 -16.23
CA ALA A 254 6.96 9.94 -16.14
C ALA A 254 6.82 11.07 -15.11
N ILE A 255 7.81 11.19 -14.22
CA ILE A 255 7.90 12.32 -13.29
C ILE A 255 8.16 13.61 -14.09
N ALA A 256 7.41 14.65 -13.76
CA ALA A 256 7.62 15.97 -14.37
C ALA A 256 9.01 16.53 -14.01
N PRO A 257 9.74 17.12 -14.98
CA PRO A 257 11.08 17.67 -14.76
C PRO A 257 11.09 18.89 -13.84
#